data_e31b91eca4a177fe402e253961f41fe9
#
_entry.id   e31b91eca4a177fe402e253961f41fe9
#
_cell.length_a   1.000
_cell.length_b   1.000
_cell.length_c   1.000
_cell.angle_alpha   90.00
_cell.angle_beta   90.00
_cell.angle_gamma   90.00
#
_symmetry.space_group_name_H-M   'P 1'
#
loop_
_entity.id
_entity.type
_entity.pdbx_description
1 polymer ?
#
loop_
_entity_poly.entity_id
_entity_poly.type
_entity_poly.pdbx_seq_one_letter_code
_entity_poly.pdbx_strand_id
1 'polypeptide(L)'
;WVTSTFTIPQPIVDPDDPNKVLLPPDPINVTAQATNGNEAIIRWAIPPTGQNVNNFKAIIRHSSETDGTGEWPNSTLLREVKAVTNSVVLPLIEGEYLVKFENENGQRSANARSAVIDLPNPIPRLNISVRREDQDAPPFQGEKDGVFYSEEYDGLVLDGDATLDGVVDFDALTSFDFVGTRLSAGRYYFRNVLDIGGKFNVLFERTLTSRGLYPADTIDDREETLDRWSDFDGTLADDTSADLYFRISNQVTTDEELLLEDGDFFLLEDGTDKIQMESDLDFGPWIPMESGRFTGRQFQFKTELEAFSTDQTPVVDELGFTMQLESRTESSATIASGAGAKVVTFVNAFYQTPSIGVSASNFASGDYYEVTSATRTGFTVTFKDSSNAAIDRNFQYQAVGYGTEQP
;
A
#
# COMPACT_ATOMS: atom_id res chain seq x y z
N TRP A 1 -22.41 20.28 30.56
CA TRP A 1 -22.00 18.87 30.45
C TRP A 1 -23.07 18.15 29.66
N VAL A 2 -22.76 17.79 28.39
CA VAL A 2 -23.60 16.91 27.57
C VAL A 2 -23.07 15.51 27.81
N THR A 3 -23.77 14.71 28.57
CA THR A 3 -23.52 13.27 28.68
C THR A 3 -24.05 12.61 27.43
N SER A 4 -23.18 12.31 26.47
CA SER A 4 -23.52 11.38 25.41
C SER A 4 -23.54 9.96 25.99
N THR A 5 -24.70 9.37 26.11
CA THR A 5 -24.84 7.95 26.42
C THR A 5 -24.46 7.17 25.19
N PHE A 6 -23.29 6.53 25.20
CA PHE A 6 -22.90 5.54 24.21
C PHE A 6 -23.76 4.30 24.45
N THR A 7 -24.66 4.02 23.54
CA THR A 7 -25.45 2.78 23.57
C THR A 7 -24.70 1.73 22.77
N ILE A 8 -24.20 0.70 23.43
CA ILE A 8 -23.61 -0.47 22.72
C ILE A 8 -24.74 -1.12 21.92
N PRO A 9 -24.61 -1.27 20.60
CA PRO A 9 -25.60 -1.97 19.79
C PRO A 9 -25.78 -3.39 20.30
N GLN A 10 -27.02 -3.81 20.56
CA GLN A 10 -27.31 -5.18 20.97
C GLN A 10 -27.35 -6.09 19.74
N PRO A 11 -26.77 -7.30 19.78
CA PRO A 11 -26.82 -8.24 18.67
C PRO A 11 -28.28 -8.58 18.30
N ILE A 12 -28.53 -8.71 17.00
CA ILE A 12 -29.82 -9.20 16.51
C ILE A 12 -29.85 -10.69 16.77
N VAL A 13 -30.79 -11.13 17.60
CA VAL A 13 -30.95 -12.56 17.94
C VAL A 13 -32.08 -13.21 17.16
N ASP A 14 -32.03 -14.52 16.99
CA ASP A 14 -33.09 -15.31 16.39
C ASP A 14 -34.34 -15.23 17.27
N PRO A 15 -35.52 -14.81 16.74
CA PRO A 15 -36.74 -14.74 17.56
C PRO A 15 -37.16 -16.10 18.11
N ASP A 16 -36.78 -17.18 17.49
CA ASP A 16 -37.09 -18.55 17.93
C ASP A 16 -36.02 -19.17 18.86
N ASP A 17 -34.80 -18.57 18.88
CA ASP A 17 -33.69 -18.92 19.76
C ASP A 17 -32.92 -17.67 20.23
N PRO A 18 -33.22 -17.13 21.42
CA PRO A 18 -32.61 -15.91 21.95
C PRO A 18 -31.08 -16.00 22.17
N ASN A 19 -30.51 -17.20 22.17
CA ASN A 19 -29.06 -17.41 22.32
C ASN A 19 -28.34 -17.42 20.94
N LYS A 20 -29.08 -17.40 19.84
CA LYS A 20 -28.52 -17.44 18.50
C LYS A 20 -28.49 -16.04 17.90
N VAL A 21 -27.28 -15.56 17.66
CA VAL A 21 -27.04 -14.30 16.95
C VAL A 21 -27.35 -14.46 15.45
N LEU A 22 -28.21 -13.59 14.91
CA LEU A 22 -28.53 -13.58 13.48
C LEU A 22 -27.51 -12.74 12.71
N LEU A 23 -26.56 -13.39 12.08
CA LEU A 23 -25.62 -12.74 11.16
C LEU A 23 -26.33 -12.39 9.85
N PRO A 24 -25.88 -11.34 9.13
CA PRO A 24 -26.29 -11.11 7.76
C PRO A 24 -25.98 -12.32 6.89
N PRO A 25 -26.80 -12.61 5.86
CA PRO A 25 -26.52 -13.71 4.95
C PRO A 25 -25.24 -13.42 4.14
N ASP A 26 -24.55 -14.48 3.70
CA ASP A 26 -23.44 -14.34 2.77
C ASP A 26 -23.89 -13.72 1.44
N PRO A 27 -23.11 -12.81 0.82
CA PRO A 27 -23.39 -12.36 -0.53
C PRO A 27 -23.47 -13.51 -1.53
N ILE A 28 -24.26 -13.38 -2.58
CA ILE A 28 -24.31 -14.35 -3.67
C ILE A 28 -24.08 -13.66 -5.01
N ASN A 29 -23.68 -14.42 -6.02
CA ASN A 29 -23.43 -13.95 -7.38
C ASN A 29 -22.45 -12.76 -7.43
N VAL A 30 -21.39 -12.82 -6.63
CA VAL A 30 -20.35 -11.81 -6.69
C VAL A 30 -19.62 -11.94 -8.02
N THR A 31 -19.52 -10.83 -8.74
CA THR A 31 -18.83 -10.74 -10.03
C THR A 31 -18.00 -9.45 -10.08
N ALA A 32 -16.84 -9.53 -10.71
CA ALA A 32 -15.97 -8.39 -10.97
C ALA A 32 -15.74 -8.29 -12.49
N GLN A 33 -15.90 -7.11 -13.06
CA GLN A 33 -15.74 -6.88 -14.48
C GLN A 33 -14.90 -5.63 -14.71
N ALA A 34 -13.77 -5.79 -15.42
CA ALA A 34 -12.98 -4.66 -15.91
C ALA A 34 -13.74 -3.85 -16.94
N THR A 35 -13.61 -2.53 -16.88
CA THR A 35 -14.13 -1.58 -17.88
C THR A 35 -12.98 -1.01 -18.70
N ASN A 36 -13.32 -0.32 -19.81
CA ASN A 36 -12.31 0.32 -20.68
C ASN A 36 -11.64 1.55 -20.03
N GLY A 37 -12.07 1.96 -18.84
CA GLY A 37 -11.66 3.21 -18.18
C GLY A 37 -10.76 3.02 -16.96
N ASN A 38 -10.02 1.93 -16.83
CA ASN A 38 -9.21 1.64 -15.63
C ASN A 38 -10.04 1.46 -14.36
N GLU A 39 -11.29 1.01 -14.52
CA GLU A 39 -12.26 0.79 -13.44
C GLU A 39 -12.73 -0.65 -13.44
N ALA A 40 -13.09 -1.15 -12.28
CA ALA A 40 -13.75 -2.43 -12.07
C ALA A 40 -15.17 -2.21 -11.56
N ILE A 41 -16.13 -2.92 -12.11
CA ILE A 41 -17.50 -2.94 -11.58
C ILE A 41 -17.66 -4.24 -10.79
N ILE A 42 -17.85 -4.12 -9.49
CA ILE A 42 -18.15 -5.23 -8.61
C ILE A 42 -19.66 -5.30 -8.39
N ARG A 43 -20.25 -6.49 -8.56
CA ARG A 43 -21.68 -6.73 -8.37
C ARG A 43 -21.91 -7.89 -7.42
N TRP A 44 -23.02 -7.82 -6.71
CA TRP A 44 -23.47 -8.87 -5.80
C TRP A 44 -25.00 -8.94 -5.79
N ALA A 45 -25.53 -10.00 -5.17
CA ALA A 45 -26.94 -10.09 -4.84
C ALA A 45 -27.10 -10.44 -3.38
N ILE A 46 -28.18 -9.96 -2.77
CA ILE A 46 -28.56 -10.31 -1.40
C ILE A 46 -29.50 -11.51 -1.48
N PRO A 47 -29.18 -12.65 -0.83
CA PRO A 47 -30.09 -13.79 -0.81
C PRO A 47 -31.35 -13.46 0.00
N PRO A 48 -32.45 -14.19 -0.20
CA PRO A 48 -33.65 -14.05 0.62
C PRO A 48 -33.33 -14.22 2.10
N THR A 49 -33.74 -13.24 2.91
CA THR A 49 -33.53 -13.22 4.36
C THR A 49 -34.73 -12.62 5.06
N GLY A 50 -34.97 -12.99 6.30
CA GLY A 50 -35.98 -12.34 7.16
C GLY A 50 -35.52 -11.00 7.78
N GLN A 51 -34.27 -10.60 7.54
CA GLN A 51 -33.71 -9.35 8.08
C GLN A 51 -34.01 -8.17 7.17
N ASN A 52 -33.93 -6.96 7.73
CA ASN A 52 -34.12 -5.72 6.95
C ASN A 52 -32.87 -5.40 6.12
N VAL A 53 -32.87 -5.80 4.87
CA VAL A 53 -31.74 -5.62 3.94
C VAL A 53 -31.35 -4.17 3.66
N ASN A 54 -32.27 -3.19 3.92
CA ASN A 54 -31.97 -1.77 3.73
C ASN A 54 -30.94 -1.24 4.74
N ASN A 55 -30.75 -1.95 5.85
CA ASN A 55 -29.77 -1.60 6.88
C ASN A 55 -28.42 -2.28 6.67
N PHE A 56 -28.31 -3.13 5.64
CA PHE A 56 -27.03 -3.79 5.34
C PHE A 56 -26.08 -2.85 4.59
N LYS A 57 -24.81 -2.88 5.01
CA LYS A 57 -23.69 -2.39 4.24
C LYS A 57 -23.03 -3.55 3.50
N ALA A 58 -22.56 -3.33 2.29
CA ALA A 58 -21.60 -4.20 1.62
C ALA A 58 -20.20 -3.63 1.87
N ILE A 59 -19.36 -4.43 2.47
CA ILE A 59 -17.95 -4.14 2.69
C ILE A 59 -17.18 -4.84 1.58
N ILE A 60 -16.41 -4.10 0.79
CA ILE A 60 -15.61 -4.62 -0.29
C ILE A 60 -14.14 -4.50 0.07
N ARG A 61 -13.44 -5.62 0.04
CA ARG A 61 -12.00 -5.70 0.28
C ARG A 61 -11.31 -6.28 -0.96
N HIS A 62 -9.99 -6.12 -1.04
CA HIS A 62 -9.17 -6.61 -2.15
C HIS A 62 -7.99 -7.42 -1.62
N SER A 63 -7.73 -8.55 -2.26
CA SER A 63 -6.52 -9.35 -2.12
C SER A 63 -5.75 -9.35 -3.43
N SER A 64 -4.42 -9.38 -3.37
CA SER A 64 -3.56 -9.50 -4.56
C SER A 64 -3.58 -10.89 -5.19
N GLU A 65 -4.19 -11.88 -4.54
CA GLU A 65 -4.32 -13.24 -5.06
C GLU A 65 -5.20 -13.26 -6.31
N THR A 66 -4.78 -14.03 -7.33
CA THR A 66 -5.52 -14.17 -8.60
C THR A 66 -6.11 -15.56 -8.80
N ASP A 67 -5.89 -16.45 -7.86
CA ASP A 67 -6.33 -17.86 -7.92
C ASP A 67 -7.60 -18.16 -7.10
N GLY A 68 -8.18 -17.15 -6.45
CA GLY A 68 -9.37 -17.31 -5.62
C GLY A 68 -9.08 -17.78 -4.19
N THR A 69 -7.83 -17.68 -3.75
CA THR A 69 -7.39 -18.06 -2.39
C THR A 69 -7.32 -16.87 -1.44
N GLY A 70 -7.70 -15.68 -1.90
CA GLY A 70 -7.68 -14.47 -1.07
C GLY A 70 -8.55 -14.60 0.17
N GLU A 71 -7.97 -14.30 1.31
CA GLU A 71 -8.61 -14.39 2.62
C GLU A 71 -9.07 -13.02 3.10
N TRP A 72 -10.22 -12.98 3.79
CA TRP A 72 -10.78 -11.74 4.31
C TRP A 72 -9.85 -10.99 5.27
N PRO A 73 -9.20 -11.62 6.26
CA PRO A 73 -8.28 -10.93 7.18
C PRO A 73 -7.09 -10.30 6.46
N ASN A 74 -6.60 -10.96 5.41
CA ASN A 74 -5.41 -10.59 4.65
C ASN A 74 -5.68 -9.63 3.49
N SER A 75 -6.90 -9.09 3.40
CA SER A 75 -7.33 -8.22 2.32
C SER A 75 -7.46 -6.76 2.77
N THR A 76 -7.32 -5.81 1.85
CA THR A 76 -7.42 -4.37 2.12
C THR A 76 -8.85 -3.87 1.92
N LEU A 77 -9.35 -3.05 2.83
CA LEU A 77 -10.64 -2.38 2.66
C LEU A 77 -10.57 -1.40 1.49
N LEU A 78 -11.45 -1.60 0.49
CA LEU A 78 -11.62 -0.67 -0.63
C LEU A 78 -12.74 0.31 -0.38
N ARG A 79 -13.91 -0.21 -0.01
CA ARG A 79 -15.10 0.62 0.14
C ARG A 79 -16.22 -0.06 0.91
N GLU A 80 -17.00 0.79 1.59
CA GLU A 80 -18.27 0.43 2.18
C GLU A 80 -19.41 1.15 1.43
N VAL A 81 -20.46 0.43 1.07
CA VAL A 81 -21.65 0.99 0.42
C VAL A 81 -22.89 0.30 0.96
N LYS A 82 -24.09 0.89 0.72
CA LYS A 82 -25.34 0.18 1.05
C LYS A 82 -25.47 -1.08 0.22
N ALA A 83 -25.74 -2.23 0.86
CA ALA A 83 -25.80 -3.52 0.16
C ALA A 83 -26.88 -3.56 -0.93
N VAL A 84 -27.98 -2.81 -0.75
CA VAL A 84 -29.08 -2.70 -1.72
C VAL A 84 -28.71 -2.00 -3.05
N THR A 85 -27.52 -1.36 -3.14
CA THR A 85 -27.06 -0.81 -4.42
C THR A 85 -26.68 -1.90 -5.41
N ASN A 86 -26.41 -3.11 -4.94
CA ASN A 86 -26.05 -4.31 -5.70
C ASN A 86 -24.81 -4.17 -6.60
N SER A 87 -24.13 -3.03 -6.58
CA SER A 87 -22.90 -2.79 -7.34
C SER A 87 -22.14 -1.57 -6.84
N VAL A 88 -20.85 -1.56 -7.15
CA VAL A 88 -19.96 -0.42 -6.91
C VAL A 88 -18.91 -0.35 -8.03
N VAL A 89 -18.48 0.85 -8.37
CA VAL A 89 -17.35 1.09 -9.26
C VAL A 89 -16.13 1.41 -8.42
N LEU A 90 -15.05 0.70 -8.67
CA LEU A 90 -13.77 0.77 -7.96
C LEU A 90 -12.63 0.91 -8.97
N PRO A 91 -11.42 1.32 -8.54
CA PRO A 91 -10.23 1.23 -9.39
C PRO A 91 -10.02 -0.20 -9.89
N LEU A 92 -9.55 -0.33 -11.14
CA LEU A 92 -9.20 -1.62 -11.71
C LEU A 92 -7.86 -2.08 -11.13
N ILE A 93 -7.91 -3.11 -10.32
CA ILE A 93 -6.75 -3.73 -9.67
C ILE A 93 -6.80 -5.22 -10.01
N GLU A 94 -5.64 -5.77 -10.38
CA GLU A 94 -5.49 -7.22 -10.55
C GLU A 94 -5.58 -7.90 -9.20
N GLY A 95 -6.37 -8.97 -9.08
CA GLY A 95 -6.57 -9.70 -7.84
C GLY A 95 -8.03 -10.05 -7.57
N GLU A 96 -8.30 -10.37 -6.32
CA GLU A 96 -9.58 -10.86 -5.84
C GLU A 96 -10.34 -9.78 -5.04
N TYR A 97 -11.59 -9.52 -5.43
CA TYR A 97 -12.49 -8.61 -4.72
C TYR A 97 -13.43 -9.42 -3.84
N LEU A 98 -13.27 -9.26 -2.53
CA LEU A 98 -14.06 -9.97 -1.52
C LEU A 98 -15.20 -9.08 -1.02
N VAL A 99 -16.38 -9.65 -0.81
CA VAL A 99 -17.56 -8.93 -0.32
C VAL A 99 -18.15 -9.64 0.88
N LYS A 100 -18.39 -8.93 1.97
CA LYS A 100 -19.22 -9.33 3.11
C LYS A 100 -20.35 -8.31 3.32
N PHE A 101 -21.45 -8.73 3.92
CA PHE A 101 -22.46 -7.81 4.41
C PHE A 101 -22.28 -7.58 5.90
N GLU A 102 -22.60 -6.36 6.33
CA GLU A 102 -22.62 -5.94 7.74
C GLU A 102 -23.99 -5.35 8.07
N ASN A 103 -24.54 -5.71 9.22
CA ASN A 103 -25.79 -5.14 9.71
C ASN A 103 -25.54 -3.87 10.53
N GLU A 104 -26.61 -3.24 11.01
CA GLU A 104 -26.57 -2.00 11.81
C GLU A 104 -25.87 -2.16 13.18
N ASN A 105 -25.65 -3.39 13.64
CA ASN A 105 -24.97 -3.70 14.88
C ASN A 105 -23.48 -4.07 14.68
N GLY A 106 -22.95 -3.88 13.46
CA GLY A 106 -21.56 -4.21 13.14
C GLY A 106 -21.28 -5.69 12.90
N GLN A 107 -22.33 -6.55 12.95
CA GLN A 107 -22.16 -7.98 12.71
C GLN A 107 -22.03 -8.26 11.22
N ARG A 108 -21.06 -9.09 10.85
CA ARG A 108 -20.73 -9.42 9.45
C ARG A 108 -21.24 -10.81 9.06
N SER A 109 -21.47 -10.98 7.76
CA SER A 109 -21.77 -12.32 7.20
C SER A 109 -20.62 -13.29 7.50
N ALA A 110 -20.97 -14.56 7.71
CA ALA A 110 -20.00 -15.60 8.11
C ALA A 110 -18.88 -15.75 7.09
N ASN A 111 -19.22 -15.83 5.79
CA ASN A 111 -18.23 -16.01 4.74
C ASN A 111 -18.19 -14.81 3.80
N ALA A 112 -16.98 -14.46 3.34
CA ALA A 112 -16.83 -13.60 2.19
C ALA A 112 -17.17 -14.38 0.90
N ARG A 113 -17.65 -13.67 -0.10
CA ARG A 113 -17.75 -14.16 -1.48
C ARG A 113 -16.91 -13.26 -2.35
N SER A 114 -16.28 -13.84 -3.34
CA SER A 114 -15.28 -13.12 -4.11
C SER A 114 -15.45 -13.29 -5.61
N ALA A 115 -14.77 -12.42 -6.35
CA ALA A 115 -14.59 -12.49 -7.78
C ALA A 115 -13.20 -11.99 -8.15
N VAL A 116 -12.52 -12.73 -9.03
CA VAL A 116 -11.15 -12.44 -9.48
C VAL A 116 -11.16 -11.60 -10.75
N ILE A 117 -10.26 -10.64 -10.83
CA ILE A 117 -9.85 -9.99 -12.07
C ILE A 117 -8.39 -10.37 -12.34
N ASP A 118 -8.18 -11.12 -13.41
CA ASP A 118 -6.87 -11.46 -13.96
C ASP A 118 -6.65 -10.62 -15.22
N LEU A 119 -5.61 -9.80 -15.24
CA LEU A 119 -5.31 -8.92 -16.37
C LEU A 119 -4.30 -9.59 -17.31
N PRO A 120 -4.69 -9.86 -18.55
CA PRO A 120 -3.78 -10.51 -19.50
C PRO A 120 -2.60 -9.60 -19.89
N ASN A 121 -1.41 -10.18 -19.87
CA ASN A 121 -0.10 -9.63 -20.21
C ASN A 121 0.52 -8.64 -19.23
N PRO A 122 1.48 -9.06 -18.42
CA PRO A 122 2.26 -8.13 -17.62
C PRO A 122 3.06 -7.20 -18.55
N ILE A 123 2.80 -5.91 -18.47
CA ILE A 123 3.68 -4.90 -19.05
C ILE A 123 5.04 -5.04 -18.38
N PRO A 124 6.16 -5.08 -19.13
CA PRO A 124 7.49 -5.16 -18.51
C PRO A 124 7.68 -4.05 -17.48
N ARG A 125 8.10 -4.43 -16.28
CA ARG A 125 8.20 -3.54 -15.12
C ARG A 125 9.62 -3.57 -14.56
N LEU A 126 10.03 -2.47 -13.95
CA LEU A 126 11.25 -2.37 -13.17
C LEU A 126 10.89 -2.18 -11.70
N ASN A 127 11.32 -3.09 -10.84
CA ASN A 127 11.24 -2.90 -9.40
C ASN A 127 12.21 -1.80 -8.99
N ILE A 128 11.68 -0.67 -8.54
CA ILE A 128 12.50 0.47 -8.09
C ILE A 128 12.69 0.49 -6.58
N SER A 129 11.77 -0.10 -5.85
CA SER A 129 11.87 -0.29 -4.40
C SER A 129 11.08 -1.51 -3.97
N VAL A 130 11.69 -2.31 -3.11
CA VAL A 130 11.04 -3.41 -2.39
C VAL A 130 11.30 -3.17 -0.91
N ARG A 131 10.26 -3.08 -0.13
CA ARG A 131 10.36 -2.87 1.31
C ARG A 131 9.59 -3.95 2.05
N ARG A 132 10.26 -4.56 3.03
CA ARG A 132 9.70 -5.58 3.92
C ARG A 132 10.13 -5.25 5.34
N GLU A 133 9.20 -4.69 6.14
CA GLU A 133 9.45 -4.27 7.51
C GLU A 133 9.64 -5.49 8.44
N ASP A 134 8.98 -6.61 8.12
CA ASP A 134 9.11 -7.91 8.80
C ASP A 134 10.48 -8.57 8.60
N GLN A 135 11.20 -8.25 7.52
CA GLN A 135 12.51 -8.83 7.19
C GLN A 135 13.69 -7.98 7.65
N ASP A 136 13.46 -6.86 8.30
CA ASP A 136 14.53 -6.07 8.91
C ASP A 136 15.20 -6.83 10.07
N ALA A 137 16.39 -6.40 10.47
CA ALA A 137 17.10 -6.95 11.60
C ALA A 137 17.47 -5.84 12.61
N PRO A 138 16.73 -5.69 13.72
CA PRO A 138 15.52 -6.42 14.13
C PRO A 138 14.30 -6.09 13.26
N PRO A 139 13.24 -6.93 13.26
CA PRO A 139 12.02 -6.66 12.53
C PRO A 139 11.30 -5.39 13.02
N PHE A 140 10.52 -4.77 12.13
CA PHE A 140 9.65 -3.63 12.43
C PHE A 140 10.36 -2.49 13.16
N GLN A 141 11.39 -1.90 12.52
CA GLN A 141 12.21 -0.82 13.10
C GLN A 141 11.59 0.58 13.02
N GLY A 142 10.40 0.71 12.45
CA GLY A 142 9.68 1.97 12.35
C GLY A 142 9.14 2.47 13.69
N GLU A 143 8.46 3.61 13.66
CA GLU A 143 7.81 4.20 14.82
C GLU A 143 6.56 3.40 15.21
N LYS A 144 6.41 3.13 16.50
CA LYS A 144 5.33 2.32 17.08
C LYS A 144 4.50 3.19 18.02
N ASP A 145 3.19 3.27 17.74
CA ASP A 145 2.21 3.98 18.55
C ASP A 145 1.12 2.97 18.94
N GLY A 146 1.15 2.50 20.18
CA GLY A 146 0.21 1.49 20.70
C GLY A 146 0.39 0.09 20.08
N VAL A 147 1.55 -0.22 19.51
CA VAL A 147 1.92 -1.53 18.97
C VAL A 147 3.35 -1.89 19.35
N PHE A 148 3.65 -3.19 19.39
CA PHE A 148 5.03 -3.68 19.59
C PHE A 148 5.28 -4.94 18.76
N TYR A 149 6.55 -5.26 18.53
CA TYR A 149 6.94 -6.53 17.95
C TYR A 149 7.01 -7.59 19.05
N SER A 150 6.26 -8.65 18.89
CA SER A 150 6.25 -9.81 19.78
C SER A 150 7.12 -10.91 19.21
N GLU A 151 8.17 -11.31 19.93
CA GLU A 151 9.00 -12.45 19.58
C GLU A 151 8.20 -13.77 19.72
N GLU A 152 7.22 -13.83 20.62
CA GLU A 152 6.40 -15.01 20.85
C GLU A 152 5.50 -15.33 19.64
N TYR A 153 4.90 -14.29 19.06
CA TYR A 153 3.99 -14.44 17.91
C TYR A 153 4.68 -14.19 16.56
N ASP A 154 5.97 -13.82 16.59
CA ASP A 154 6.77 -13.44 15.43
C ASP A 154 6.07 -12.40 14.54
N GLY A 155 5.49 -11.37 15.17
CA GLY A 155 4.71 -10.37 14.46
C GLY A 155 4.46 -9.09 15.25
N LEU A 156 3.90 -8.09 14.57
CA LEU A 156 3.49 -6.83 15.18
C LEU A 156 2.09 -6.98 15.79
N VAL A 157 1.95 -6.64 17.05
CA VAL A 157 0.70 -6.79 17.83
C VAL A 157 0.33 -5.48 18.52
N LEU A 158 -0.94 -5.38 18.96
CA LEU A 158 -1.37 -4.27 19.81
C LEU A 158 -0.69 -4.34 21.18
N ASP A 159 -0.24 -3.18 21.65
CA ASP A 159 0.34 -3.04 22.99
C ASP A 159 -0.75 -3.16 24.06
N GLY A 160 -0.33 -3.54 25.26
CA GLY A 160 -1.17 -3.50 26.46
C GLY A 160 -1.01 -2.16 27.16
N ASP A 161 -2.03 -1.77 27.92
CA ASP A 161 -2.02 -0.54 28.76
C ASP A 161 -1.12 -0.71 30.02
N ALA A 162 -0.30 -1.75 30.03
CA ALA A 162 0.52 -2.12 31.16
C ALA A 162 1.89 -1.44 31.12
N THR A 163 1.92 -0.19 31.48
CA THR A 163 3.14 0.37 32.05
C THR A 163 3.24 -0.09 33.51
N LEU A 164 4.39 -0.65 33.92
CA LEU A 164 4.69 -0.90 35.33
C LEU A 164 4.48 0.35 36.20
N ASP A 165 4.49 1.53 35.60
CA ASP A 165 4.20 2.83 36.24
C ASP A 165 2.76 2.96 36.73
N GLY A 166 1.81 2.17 36.21
CA GLY A 166 0.41 2.12 36.64
C GLY A 166 0.13 1.09 37.74
N VAL A 167 1.10 0.24 38.11
CA VAL A 167 0.94 -0.79 39.13
C VAL A 167 1.07 -0.18 40.52
N VAL A 168 -0.05 -0.05 41.17
CA VAL A 168 -0.12 0.52 42.55
C VAL A 168 0.37 -0.45 43.63
N ASP A 169 0.32 -1.74 43.37
CA ASP A 169 0.72 -2.81 44.30
C ASP A 169 1.34 -4.00 43.56
N PHE A 170 2.65 -4.12 43.65
CA PHE A 170 3.44 -5.23 43.05
C PHE A 170 3.16 -6.59 43.73
N ASP A 171 2.75 -6.59 44.99
CA ASP A 171 2.47 -7.82 45.75
C ASP A 171 1.12 -8.46 45.33
N ALA A 172 0.25 -7.66 44.67
CA ALA A 172 -1.01 -8.14 44.14
C ALA A 172 -0.91 -8.73 42.72
N LEU A 173 0.26 -8.64 42.04
CA LEU A 173 0.48 -9.21 40.74
C LEU A 173 0.59 -10.74 40.80
N THR A 174 -0.37 -11.43 40.23
CA THR A 174 -0.37 -12.90 40.12
C THR A 174 0.43 -13.38 38.92
N SER A 175 0.70 -12.53 37.94
CA SER A 175 1.55 -12.76 36.76
C SER A 175 2.15 -11.44 36.28
N PHE A 176 3.39 -11.47 35.75
CA PHE A 176 4.00 -10.33 35.08
C PHE A 176 3.61 -10.24 33.59
N ASP A 177 2.92 -11.24 33.07
CA ASP A 177 2.66 -11.35 31.63
C ASP A 177 1.52 -10.46 31.16
N PHE A 178 0.60 -10.05 32.05
CA PHE A 178 -0.51 -9.15 31.66
C PHE A 178 -1.02 -8.32 32.86
N VAL A 179 -0.51 -7.12 32.99
CA VAL A 179 -1.09 -6.11 33.87
C VAL A 179 -1.73 -5.03 33.00
N GLY A 180 -2.98 -5.22 32.58
CA GLY A 180 -3.71 -4.19 31.84
C GLY A 180 -4.59 -4.74 30.73
N THR A 181 -5.52 -3.94 30.26
CA THR A 181 -6.32 -4.19 29.06
C THR A 181 -5.47 -3.87 27.84
N ARG A 182 -5.52 -4.72 26.80
CA ARG A 182 -4.91 -4.40 25.52
C ARG A 182 -5.57 -3.17 24.91
N LEU A 183 -4.77 -2.41 24.17
CA LEU A 183 -5.29 -1.33 23.34
C LEU A 183 -6.20 -1.91 22.25
N SER A 184 -7.28 -1.20 21.95
CA SER A 184 -8.19 -1.57 20.86
C SER A 184 -7.71 -1.11 19.49
N ALA A 185 -6.70 -0.24 19.44
CA ALA A 185 -6.13 0.27 18.20
C ALA A 185 -4.68 0.72 18.41
N GLY A 186 -3.89 0.60 17.36
CA GLY A 186 -2.51 1.05 17.35
C GLY A 186 -2.01 1.29 15.94
N ARG A 187 -0.83 1.89 15.81
CA ARG A 187 -0.24 2.28 14.53
C ARG A 187 1.22 1.94 14.46
N TYR A 188 1.65 1.56 13.28
CA TYR A 188 3.05 1.39 12.95
C TYR A 188 3.39 2.26 11.74
N TYR A 189 4.37 3.14 11.86
CA TYR A 189 4.86 3.95 10.74
C TYR A 189 6.16 3.36 10.21
N PHE A 190 6.26 3.21 8.90
CA PHE A 190 7.49 2.77 8.25
C PHE A 190 8.63 3.75 8.54
N ARG A 191 9.81 3.21 8.77
CA ARG A 191 10.98 3.98 9.22
C ARG A 191 11.33 5.16 8.31
N ASN A 192 11.20 4.99 6.99
CA ASN A 192 11.69 5.95 6.02
C ASN A 192 10.59 6.37 5.04
N VAL A 193 10.61 7.65 4.68
CA VAL A 193 9.89 8.16 3.52
C VAL A 193 10.59 7.68 2.25
N LEU A 194 9.84 7.21 1.28
CA LEU A 194 10.35 6.80 -0.02
C LEU A 194 10.31 7.98 -0.98
N ASP A 195 11.46 8.56 -1.36
CA ASP A 195 11.59 9.57 -2.42
C ASP A 195 12.14 8.92 -3.69
N ILE A 196 11.41 9.04 -4.80
CA ILE A 196 11.80 8.51 -6.11
C ILE A 196 12.40 9.58 -7.04
N GLY A 197 12.73 10.75 -6.52
CA GLY A 197 13.48 11.81 -7.22
C GLY A 197 12.68 12.61 -8.26
N GLY A 198 11.41 12.29 -8.50
CA GLY A 198 10.52 12.98 -9.43
C GLY A 198 9.11 12.44 -9.30
N LYS A 199 8.15 13.13 -9.90
CA LYS A 199 6.74 12.72 -9.90
C LYS A 199 6.50 11.70 -11.00
N PHE A 200 6.25 10.44 -10.65
CA PHE A 200 6.02 9.34 -11.59
C PHE A 200 4.69 8.64 -11.35
N ASN A 201 4.16 8.02 -12.39
CA ASN A 201 3.15 6.98 -12.27
C ASN A 201 3.84 5.69 -11.86
N VAL A 202 3.57 5.23 -10.64
CA VAL A 202 4.14 4.02 -10.06
C VAL A 202 3.05 2.98 -9.84
N LEU A 203 3.40 1.71 -9.96
CA LEU A 203 2.58 0.59 -9.55
C LEU A 203 3.07 0.10 -8.20
N PHE A 204 2.18 0.05 -7.23
CA PHE A 204 2.42 -0.60 -5.96
C PHE A 204 1.77 -1.98 -5.91
N GLU A 205 2.52 -2.95 -5.42
CA GLU A 205 2.03 -4.24 -4.95
C GLU A 205 2.18 -4.28 -3.44
N ARG A 206 1.07 -4.49 -2.74
CA ARG A 206 1.01 -4.54 -1.28
C ARG A 206 1.44 -5.92 -0.79
N THR A 207 2.21 -5.95 0.29
CA THR A 207 2.43 -7.14 1.10
C THR A 207 1.92 -6.87 2.51
N LEU A 208 0.87 -7.56 2.90
CA LEU A 208 0.33 -7.52 4.26
C LEU A 208 -0.36 -8.85 4.54
N THR A 209 0.18 -9.58 5.51
CA THR A 209 -0.41 -10.80 6.05
C THR A 209 -0.66 -10.57 7.53
N SER A 210 -1.89 -10.79 7.95
CA SER A 210 -2.27 -10.65 9.35
C SER A 210 -3.23 -11.76 9.74
N ARG A 211 -3.24 -12.10 11.02
CA ARG A 211 -4.16 -13.04 11.64
C ARG A 211 -4.68 -12.48 12.95
N GLY A 212 -5.89 -12.85 13.32
CA GLY A 212 -6.40 -12.55 14.66
C GLY A 212 -5.93 -13.60 15.66
N LEU A 213 -5.67 -13.19 16.88
CA LEU A 213 -5.21 -14.05 17.96
C LEU A 213 -6.01 -13.78 19.24
N TYR A 214 -6.36 -14.83 19.97
CA TYR A 214 -6.81 -14.79 21.36
C TYR A 214 -5.64 -15.21 22.27
N PRO A 215 -4.88 -14.30 22.84
CA PRO A 215 -3.68 -14.66 23.60
C PRO A 215 -3.94 -15.45 24.87
N ALA A 216 -5.14 -15.31 25.45
CA ALA A 216 -5.57 -16.06 26.63
C ALA A 216 -6.21 -17.40 26.29
N ASP A 217 -6.40 -17.72 25.00
CA ASP A 217 -7.03 -18.97 24.59
C ASP A 217 -6.01 -20.11 24.55
N THR A 218 -5.64 -20.61 25.72
CA THR A 218 -4.79 -21.79 25.84
C THR A 218 -5.66 -23.06 25.83
N ILE A 219 -5.09 -24.17 25.33
CA ILE A 219 -5.79 -25.46 25.31
C ILE A 219 -6.30 -25.85 26.70
N ASP A 220 -5.57 -25.48 27.75
CA ASP A 220 -5.89 -25.82 29.13
C ASP A 220 -7.09 -25.04 29.71
N ASP A 221 -7.40 -23.88 29.11
CA ASP A 221 -8.47 -22.99 29.59
C ASP A 221 -9.78 -23.15 28.80
N ARG A 222 -9.81 -24.00 27.78
CA ARG A 222 -11.01 -24.23 26.96
C ARG A 222 -12.00 -25.14 27.67
N GLU A 223 -13.21 -24.64 27.87
CA GLU A 223 -14.35 -25.43 28.40
C GLU A 223 -15.00 -26.29 27.32
N GLU A 224 -14.70 -26.07 26.03
CA GLU A 224 -15.30 -26.78 24.89
C GLU A 224 -14.50 -28.02 24.49
N THR A 225 -15.20 -29.03 23.99
CA THR A 225 -14.58 -30.25 23.45
C THR A 225 -13.84 -29.91 22.15
N LEU A 226 -12.53 -30.19 22.12
CA LEU A 226 -11.70 -30.09 20.92
C LEU A 226 -12.05 -31.25 19.95
N ASP A 227 -12.92 -30.99 19.00
CA ASP A 227 -13.39 -32.01 18.04
C ASP A 227 -12.94 -31.75 16.59
N ARG A 228 -12.23 -30.62 16.34
CA ARG A 228 -11.70 -30.22 15.02
C ARG A 228 -10.25 -29.80 15.12
N TRP A 229 -9.50 -29.99 14.02
CA TRP A 229 -8.11 -29.49 13.93
C TRP A 229 -8.00 -27.97 14.01
N SER A 230 -9.02 -27.24 13.53
CA SER A 230 -9.09 -25.78 13.68
C SER A 230 -9.19 -25.31 15.13
N ASP A 231 -9.56 -26.19 16.04
CA ASP A 231 -9.68 -25.86 17.46
C ASP A 231 -8.32 -25.87 18.18
N PHE A 232 -7.26 -26.34 17.49
CA PHE A 232 -5.88 -26.34 18.00
C PHE A 232 -5.07 -25.11 17.60
N ASP A 233 -5.50 -24.36 16.57
CA ASP A 233 -4.74 -23.25 16.00
C ASP A 233 -4.97 -21.91 16.71
N GLY A 234 -5.61 -21.89 17.89
CA GLY A 234 -6.18 -20.68 18.44
C GLY A 234 -7.36 -20.22 17.58
N THR A 235 -8.46 -19.87 18.16
CA THR A 235 -9.63 -19.46 17.39
C THR A 235 -9.26 -18.24 16.56
N LEU A 236 -9.46 -18.33 15.25
CA LEU A 236 -9.30 -17.19 14.37
C LEU A 236 -10.21 -16.07 14.88
N ALA A 237 -9.61 -15.04 15.45
CA ALA A 237 -10.33 -13.88 15.93
C ALA A 237 -10.79 -13.08 14.70
N ASP A 238 -12.06 -13.21 14.36
CA ASP A 238 -12.67 -12.52 13.20
C ASP A 238 -12.88 -11.01 13.45
N ASP A 239 -12.72 -10.58 14.70
CA ASP A 239 -12.98 -9.20 15.14
C ASP A 239 -11.70 -8.36 15.24
N THR A 240 -10.71 -8.65 14.41
CA THR A 240 -9.48 -7.87 14.30
C THR A 240 -9.27 -7.40 12.86
N SER A 241 -8.54 -6.30 12.68
CA SER A 241 -8.10 -5.85 11.37
C SER A 241 -6.69 -5.29 11.42
N ALA A 242 -5.99 -5.40 10.28
CA ALA A 242 -4.77 -4.68 10.00
C ALA A 242 -4.87 -4.11 8.59
N ASP A 243 -4.72 -2.80 8.47
CA ASP A 243 -4.85 -2.11 7.20
C ASP A 243 -3.62 -1.22 6.94
N LEU A 244 -3.09 -1.31 5.71
CA LEU A 244 -1.95 -0.52 5.27
C LEU A 244 -2.44 0.76 4.59
N TYR A 245 -1.85 1.89 4.97
CA TYR A 245 -2.12 3.21 4.42
C TYR A 245 -0.85 3.84 3.89
N PHE A 246 -1.02 4.76 2.95
CA PHE A 246 0.06 5.63 2.52
C PHE A 246 -0.44 7.06 2.30
N ARG A 247 0.50 7.99 2.24
CA ARG A 247 0.25 9.37 1.83
C ARG A 247 1.36 9.86 0.91
N ILE A 248 1.04 10.85 0.09
CA ILE A 248 1.89 11.33 -1.00
C ILE A 248 2.26 12.78 -0.77
N SER A 249 3.52 13.11 -1.02
CA SER A 249 3.98 14.48 -1.23
C SER A 249 4.67 14.59 -2.60
N ASN A 250 4.43 15.71 -3.29
CA ASN A 250 5.10 16.05 -4.54
C ASN A 250 6.14 17.17 -4.38
N GLN A 251 6.36 17.58 -3.12
CA GLN A 251 7.35 18.61 -2.85
C GLN A 251 8.77 18.11 -3.12
N VAL A 252 9.60 19.03 -3.55
CA VAL A 252 11.05 18.81 -3.58
C VAL A 252 11.52 19.14 -2.17
N THR A 253 12.18 18.19 -1.49
CA THR A 253 12.96 18.54 -0.31
C THR A 253 14.05 19.49 -0.78
N THR A 254 13.83 20.76 -0.57
CA THR A 254 14.93 21.70 -0.55
C THR A 254 15.53 21.59 0.84
N ASP A 255 16.79 21.21 0.93
CA ASP A 255 17.56 21.41 2.15
C ASP A 255 17.55 22.90 2.43
N GLU A 256 16.57 23.37 3.20
CA GLU A 256 16.55 24.77 3.64
C GLU A 256 17.64 24.92 4.70
N GLU A 257 18.73 25.55 4.27
CA GLU A 257 19.82 25.91 5.16
C GLU A 257 19.35 27.02 6.11
N LEU A 258 19.58 26.86 7.41
CA LEU A 258 19.26 27.89 8.39
C LEU A 258 20.17 29.10 8.15
N LEU A 259 19.57 30.23 7.84
CA LEU A 259 20.28 31.48 7.62
C LEU A 259 20.19 32.39 8.86
N LEU A 260 21.28 33.11 9.15
CA LEU A 260 21.29 34.23 10.09
C LEU A 260 20.59 35.43 9.48
N GLU A 261 20.24 36.47 10.30
CA GLU A 261 19.59 37.70 9.86
C GLU A 261 20.42 38.52 8.83
N ASP A 262 21.74 38.28 8.81
CA ASP A 262 22.68 38.92 7.87
C ASP A 262 22.85 38.12 6.55
N GLY A 263 22.22 36.94 6.44
CA GLY A 263 22.26 36.07 5.26
C GLY A 263 23.38 35.03 5.27
N ASP A 264 24.17 34.95 6.34
CA ASP A 264 25.17 33.90 6.52
C ASP A 264 24.54 32.63 7.05
N PHE A 265 25.20 31.48 6.82
CA PHE A 265 24.68 30.17 7.23
C PHE A 265 24.95 29.92 8.73
N PHE A 266 23.97 29.31 9.42
CA PHE A 266 24.23 28.69 10.69
C PHE A 266 25.11 27.45 10.49
N LEU A 267 26.32 27.47 11.04
CA LEU A 267 27.28 26.37 10.97
C LEU A 267 27.28 25.58 12.28
N LEU A 268 27.56 24.27 12.20
CA LEU A 268 27.85 23.46 13.37
C LEU A 268 29.18 23.88 14.00
N GLU A 269 29.47 23.40 15.20
CA GLU A 269 30.64 23.76 16.01
C GLU A 269 32.00 23.53 15.28
N ASP A 270 32.02 22.69 14.24
CA ASP A 270 33.18 22.42 13.38
C ASP A 270 33.44 23.56 12.34
N GLY A 271 32.52 24.51 12.19
CA GLY A 271 32.63 25.66 11.31
C GLY A 271 32.51 25.35 9.81
N THR A 272 32.14 24.12 9.44
CA THR A 272 32.05 23.68 8.05
C THR A 272 30.67 23.14 7.66
N ASP A 273 30.03 22.42 8.57
CA ASP A 273 28.72 21.80 8.30
C ASP A 273 27.59 22.78 8.63
N LYS A 274 26.68 22.94 7.68
CA LYS A 274 25.50 23.83 7.80
C LYS A 274 24.37 23.10 8.53
N ILE A 275 23.66 23.82 9.39
CA ILE A 275 22.43 23.31 9.97
C ILE A 275 21.36 23.33 8.89
N GLN A 276 20.87 22.14 8.54
CA GLN A 276 19.74 21.96 7.64
C GLN A 276 18.46 21.87 8.45
N MET A 277 17.46 22.67 8.08
CA MET A 277 16.11 22.47 8.60
C MET A 277 15.43 21.42 7.75
N GLU A 278 14.92 20.37 8.40
CA GLU A 278 14.02 19.44 7.75
C GLU A 278 12.75 20.18 7.38
N SER A 279 12.54 20.44 6.09
CA SER A 279 11.30 21.06 5.62
C SER A 279 10.16 20.10 5.94
N ASP A 280 9.15 20.56 6.67
CA ASP A 280 7.90 19.81 6.87
C ASP A 280 7.32 19.50 5.49
N LEU A 281 7.46 18.24 5.07
CA LEU A 281 6.88 17.76 3.83
C LEU A 281 5.36 17.84 3.95
N ASP A 282 4.75 18.66 3.08
CA ASP A 282 3.29 18.73 3.01
C ASP A 282 2.75 17.47 2.34
N PHE A 283 2.42 16.50 3.18
CA PHE A 283 1.77 15.26 2.75
C PHE A 283 0.27 15.44 2.67
N GLY A 284 -0.32 14.89 1.62
CA GLY A 284 -1.76 14.73 1.51
C GLY A 284 -2.35 13.84 2.61
N PRO A 285 -3.67 13.61 2.60
CA PRO A 285 -4.34 12.73 3.55
C PRO A 285 -3.86 11.28 3.41
N TRP A 286 -3.99 10.51 4.50
CA TRP A 286 -3.80 9.07 4.46
C TRP A 286 -4.89 8.40 3.64
N ILE A 287 -4.49 7.54 2.72
CA ILE A 287 -5.38 6.74 1.88
C ILE A 287 -5.06 5.26 2.05
N PRO A 288 -6.07 4.37 2.04
CA PRO A 288 -5.83 2.94 2.08
C PRO A 288 -4.91 2.52 0.93
N MET A 289 -3.90 1.71 1.25
CA MET A 289 -3.00 1.19 0.25
C MET A 289 -3.58 -0.05 -0.39
N GLU A 290 -4.00 0.10 -1.63
CA GLU A 290 -4.38 -0.97 -2.52
C GLU A 290 -3.22 -1.25 -3.48
N SER A 291 -3.07 -2.51 -3.95
CA SER A 291 -2.22 -2.75 -5.11
C SER A 291 -2.79 -2.00 -6.31
N GLY A 292 -2.03 -1.07 -6.87
CA GLY A 292 -2.56 -0.19 -7.91
C GLY A 292 -1.59 0.88 -8.36
N ARG A 293 -2.08 1.76 -9.24
CA ARG A 293 -1.28 2.85 -9.83
C ARG A 293 -1.51 4.14 -9.08
N PHE A 294 -0.42 4.78 -8.71
CA PHE A 294 -0.42 6.06 -8.02
C PHE A 294 0.58 7.00 -8.67
N THR A 295 0.30 8.29 -8.56
CA THR A 295 1.20 9.33 -9.09
C THR A 295 1.75 10.11 -7.92
N GLY A 296 3.06 10.15 -7.79
CA GLY A 296 3.71 10.89 -6.70
C GLY A 296 5.23 10.89 -6.82
N ARG A 297 5.85 11.65 -5.94
CA ARG A 297 7.31 11.71 -5.77
C ARG A 297 7.74 11.04 -4.48
N GLN A 298 7.08 11.39 -3.37
CA GLN A 298 7.41 10.89 -2.04
C GLN A 298 6.22 10.17 -1.45
N PHE A 299 6.49 9.05 -0.79
CA PHE A 299 5.49 8.18 -0.20
C PHE A 299 5.88 7.86 1.24
N GLN A 300 4.94 8.05 2.15
CA GLN A 300 5.05 7.62 3.54
C GLN A 300 3.98 6.57 3.83
N PHE A 301 4.31 5.55 4.60
CA PHE A 301 3.47 4.40 4.86
C PHE A 301 3.21 4.22 6.35
N LYS A 302 2.02 3.74 6.69
CA LYS A 302 1.67 3.28 8.04
C LYS A 302 0.72 2.10 7.98
N THR A 303 0.74 1.28 9.02
CA THR A 303 -0.26 0.22 9.23
C THR A 303 -1.06 0.55 10.48
N GLU A 304 -2.39 0.45 10.40
CA GLU A 304 -3.30 0.57 11.52
C GLU A 304 -3.78 -0.83 11.90
N LEU A 305 -3.70 -1.13 13.18
CA LEU A 305 -4.16 -2.36 13.81
C LEU A 305 -5.36 -2.05 14.67
N GLU A 306 -6.44 -2.82 14.55
CA GLU A 306 -7.65 -2.65 15.35
C GLU A 306 -8.15 -4.01 15.85
N ALA A 307 -8.61 -4.02 17.10
CA ALA A 307 -9.34 -5.11 17.73
C ALA A 307 -10.65 -4.61 18.28
N PHE A 308 -11.74 -5.27 17.96
CA PHE A 308 -13.08 -4.90 18.44
C PHE A 308 -13.38 -5.47 19.84
N SER A 309 -12.46 -6.28 20.37
CA SER A 309 -12.49 -6.81 21.73
C SER A 309 -11.11 -6.74 22.37
N THR A 310 -11.02 -6.53 23.68
CA THR A 310 -9.76 -6.40 24.43
C THR A 310 -9.08 -7.74 24.71
N ASP A 311 -9.76 -8.85 24.45
CA ASP A 311 -9.24 -10.21 24.58
C ASP A 311 -8.58 -10.73 23.29
N GLN A 312 -8.65 -9.92 22.21
CA GLN A 312 -8.10 -10.24 20.90
C GLN A 312 -7.00 -9.26 20.49
N THR A 313 -6.15 -9.69 19.59
CA THR A 313 -5.17 -8.82 18.93
C THR A 313 -4.94 -9.27 17.49
N PRO A 314 -4.82 -8.35 16.52
CA PRO A 314 -4.24 -8.70 15.24
C PRO A 314 -2.75 -8.95 15.40
N VAL A 315 -2.24 -9.93 14.69
CA VAL A 315 -0.80 -10.20 14.51
C VAL A 315 -0.47 -9.93 13.06
N VAL A 316 0.43 -9.00 12.79
CA VAL A 316 0.92 -8.73 11.44
C VAL A 316 2.20 -9.50 11.24
N ASP A 317 2.14 -10.56 10.44
CA ASP A 317 3.26 -11.48 10.17
C ASP A 317 4.14 -10.94 9.03
N GLU A 318 3.54 -10.35 7.99
CA GLU A 318 4.25 -9.76 6.86
C GLU A 318 3.76 -8.34 6.60
N LEU A 319 4.71 -7.43 6.37
CA LEU A 319 4.39 -6.03 6.10
C LEU A 319 5.39 -5.42 5.13
N GLY A 320 4.87 -4.91 4.00
CA GLY A 320 5.73 -4.27 3.02
C GLY A 320 5.02 -3.88 1.73
N PHE A 321 5.83 -3.56 0.74
CA PHE A 321 5.38 -3.28 -0.61
C PHE A 321 6.48 -3.52 -1.64
N THR A 322 6.08 -3.70 -2.90
CA THR A 322 6.92 -3.59 -4.08
C THR A 322 6.45 -2.42 -4.91
N MET A 323 7.35 -1.50 -5.26
CA MET A 323 7.06 -0.38 -6.15
C MET A 323 7.74 -0.57 -7.48
N GLN A 324 6.99 -0.40 -8.55
CA GLN A 324 7.40 -0.70 -9.91
C GLN A 324 7.10 0.46 -10.86
N LEU A 325 7.95 0.58 -11.88
CA LEU A 325 7.73 1.45 -13.04
C LEU A 325 7.53 0.64 -14.30
N GLU A 326 6.58 1.04 -15.12
CA GLU A 326 6.33 0.41 -16.41
C GLU A 326 7.38 0.78 -17.45
N SER A 327 7.65 -0.15 -18.36
CA SER A 327 8.53 0.12 -19.51
C SER A 327 7.88 1.17 -20.41
N ARG A 328 8.72 2.03 -20.96
CA ARG A 328 8.32 3.07 -21.90
C ARG A 328 9.26 3.08 -23.09
N THR A 329 8.67 3.25 -24.27
CA THR A 329 9.41 3.48 -25.50
C THR A 329 8.99 4.82 -26.08
N GLU A 330 9.98 5.65 -26.41
CA GLU A 330 9.77 6.90 -27.13
C GLU A 330 10.49 6.83 -28.48
N SER A 331 9.82 7.19 -29.56
CA SER A 331 10.36 7.18 -30.91
C SER A 331 10.14 8.52 -31.57
N SER A 332 11.07 8.95 -32.40
CA SER A 332 10.95 10.20 -33.15
C SER A 332 10.48 9.98 -34.59
N ALA A 333 9.88 11.01 -35.17
CA ALA A 333 9.89 11.20 -36.61
C ALA A 333 11.32 11.49 -37.10
N THR A 334 11.50 11.58 -38.41
CA THR A 334 12.81 11.93 -39.03
C THR A 334 13.25 13.33 -38.60
N ILE A 335 14.45 13.44 -38.09
CA ILE A 335 15.10 14.68 -37.58
C ILE A 335 16.31 14.96 -38.47
N ALA A 336 16.50 16.20 -38.88
CA ALA A 336 17.74 16.65 -39.47
C ALA A 336 18.78 16.99 -38.39
N SER A 337 19.97 16.41 -38.44
CA SER A 337 21.01 16.65 -37.43
C SER A 337 21.65 18.02 -37.54
N GLY A 338 21.75 18.57 -38.76
CA GLY A 338 22.67 19.67 -39.06
C GLY A 338 24.12 19.24 -39.01
N ALA A 339 25.01 20.13 -39.39
CA ALA A 339 26.46 19.88 -39.37
C ALA A 339 27.05 20.20 -38.00
N GLY A 340 26.73 19.40 -36.98
CA GLY A 340 27.20 19.61 -35.61
C GLY A 340 26.52 18.69 -34.60
N ALA A 341 26.70 19.00 -33.32
CA ALA A 341 26.06 18.30 -32.23
C ALA A 341 24.56 18.65 -32.18
N LYS A 342 23.72 17.65 -32.30
CA LYS A 342 22.24 17.78 -32.17
C LYS A 342 21.77 17.35 -30.80
N VAL A 343 21.20 18.27 -30.06
CA VAL A 343 20.53 17.97 -28.81
C VAL A 343 19.11 17.48 -29.10
N VAL A 344 18.77 16.36 -28.51
CA VAL A 344 17.44 15.74 -28.56
C VAL A 344 16.89 15.72 -27.13
N THR A 345 15.72 16.32 -26.93
CA THR A 345 15.01 16.30 -25.66
C THR A 345 13.83 15.35 -25.74
N PHE A 346 13.66 14.48 -24.76
CA PHE A 346 12.50 13.61 -24.65
C PHE A 346 11.24 14.41 -24.28
N VAL A 347 10.08 13.91 -24.66
CA VAL A 347 8.79 14.57 -24.36
C VAL A 347 8.58 14.67 -22.84
N ASN A 348 8.89 13.59 -22.13
CA ASN A 348 8.92 13.55 -20.65
C ASN A 348 10.22 12.87 -20.24
N ALA A 349 10.71 13.17 -19.04
CA ALA A 349 11.88 12.48 -18.52
C ALA A 349 11.58 11.00 -18.23
N PHE A 350 12.57 10.14 -18.44
CA PHE A 350 12.57 8.77 -17.93
C PHE A 350 12.98 8.76 -16.45
N TYR A 351 12.71 7.67 -15.75
CA TYR A 351 13.21 7.48 -14.39
C TYR A 351 14.75 7.43 -14.34
N GLN A 352 15.33 6.72 -15.26
CA GLN A 352 16.77 6.60 -15.46
C GLN A 352 17.13 6.88 -16.92
N THR A 353 18.42 7.04 -17.24
CA THR A 353 18.88 7.17 -18.60
C THR A 353 18.45 5.96 -19.44
N PRO A 354 17.65 6.15 -20.50
CA PRO A 354 17.16 5.03 -21.31
C PRO A 354 18.26 4.49 -22.25
N SER A 355 18.03 3.28 -22.77
CA SER A 355 18.78 2.79 -23.91
C SER A 355 18.37 3.52 -25.18
N ILE A 356 19.35 4.07 -25.92
CA ILE A 356 19.10 4.91 -27.08
C ILE A 356 19.60 4.18 -28.33
N GLY A 357 18.70 3.90 -29.26
CA GLY A 357 18.99 3.44 -30.60
C GLY A 357 18.82 4.59 -31.60
N VAL A 358 19.82 4.79 -32.47
CA VAL A 358 19.77 5.78 -33.55
C VAL A 358 19.82 5.08 -34.90
N SER A 359 18.87 5.40 -35.74
CA SER A 359 18.83 4.93 -37.15
C SER A 359 18.94 6.13 -38.06
N ALA A 360 20.00 6.16 -38.86
CA ALA A 360 20.23 7.27 -39.79
C ALA A 360 20.17 6.77 -41.25
N SER A 361 19.75 7.67 -42.13
CA SER A 361 19.68 7.44 -43.57
C SER A 361 20.81 8.17 -44.32
N ASN A 362 21.13 7.68 -45.52
CA ASN A 362 22.10 8.28 -46.42
C ASN A 362 23.56 8.30 -45.91
N PHE A 363 23.97 7.26 -45.17
CA PHE A 363 25.37 7.08 -44.81
C PHE A 363 26.24 6.77 -46.05
N ALA A 364 27.36 7.48 -46.15
CA ALA A 364 28.45 7.11 -47.05
C ALA A 364 29.41 6.12 -46.37
N SER A 365 30.29 5.51 -47.14
CA SER A 365 31.30 4.61 -46.57
C SER A 365 32.21 5.35 -45.60
N GLY A 366 32.27 4.88 -44.34
CA GLY A 366 33.08 5.47 -43.29
C GLY A 366 32.37 6.51 -42.44
N ASP A 367 31.10 6.83 -42.72
CA ASP A 367 30.27 7.67 -41.84
C ASP A 367 29.92 6.92 -40.54
N TYR A 368 29.87 7.65 -39.45
CA TYR A 368 29.47 7.11 -38.16
C TYR A 368 28.80 8.18 -37.33
N TYR A 369 28.25 7.80 -36.19
CA TYR A 369 27.69 8.74 -35.19
C TYR A 369 28.20 8.45 -33.79
N GLU A 370 28.19 9.47 -32.97
CA GLU A 370 28.48 9.40 -31.55
C GLU A 370 27.27 9.93 -30.75
N VAL A 371 26.84 9.17 -29.74
CA VAL A 371 25.86 9.63 -28.78
C VAL A 371 26.61 10.04 -27.53
N THR A 372 26.43 11.29 -27.14
CA THR A 372 27.06 11.88 -25.95
C THR A 372 26.01 12.51 -25.04
N SER A 373 26.37 12.78 -23.77
CA SER A 373 25.49 13.45 -22.81
C SER A 373 24.10 12.81 -22.67
N ALA A 374 24.04 11.46 -22.74
CA ALA A 374 22.80 10.75 -22.52
C ALA A 374 22.36 10.89 -21.05
N THR A 375 21.14 11.37 -20.86
CA THR A 375 20.51 11.62 -19.55
C THR A 375 19.07 11.10 -19.56
N ARG A 376 18.39 11.19 -18.41
CA ARG A 376 16.96 10.86 -18.32
C ARG A 376 16.06 11.80 -19.14
N THR A 377 16.53 12.99 -19.53
CA THR A 377 15.76 14.03 -20.23
C THR A 377 16.08 14.16 -21.71
N GLY A 378 17.17 13.53 -22.17
CA GLY A 378 17.58 13.64 -23.57
C GLY A 378 19.00 13.16 -23.80
N PHE A 379 19.49 13.37 -25.02
CA PHE A 379 20.85 13.02 -25.44
C PHE A 379 21.36 13.96 -26.52
N THR A 380 22.66 13.92 -26.76
CA THR A 380 23.29 14.63 -27.87
C THR A 380 23.84 13.61 -28.88
N VAL A 381 23.58 13.81 -30.16
CA VAL A 381 24.13 13.00 -31.23
C VAL A 381 24.90 13.86 -32.23
N THR A 382 26.04 13.36 -32.69
CA THR A 382 26.86 14.01 -33.74
C THR A 382 27.18 12.98 -34.80
N PHE A 383 26.91 13.33 -36.06
CA PHE A 383 27.28 12.51 -37.22
C PHE A 383 28.62 13.00 -37.80
N LYS A 384 29.49 12.08 -38.15
CA LYS A 384 30.84 12.34 -38.64
C LYS A 384 31.12 11.53 -39.88
N ASP A 385 31.92 12.10 -40.79
CA ASP A 385 32.45 11.37 -41.93
C ASP A 385 33.74 10.61 -41.57
N SER A 386 34.33 9.91 -42.57
CA SER A 386 35.58 9.20 -42.41
C SER A 386 36.79 10.04 -42.04
N SER A 387 36.70 11.38 -42.21
CA SER A 387 37.72 12.38 -41.83
C SER A 387 37.45 12.94 -40.41
N ASN A 388 36.44 12.45 -39.70
CA ASN A 388 36.03 12.93 -38.41
C ASN A 388 35.40 14.35 -38.45
N ALA A 389 35.02 14.84 -39.63
CA ALA A 389 34.30 16.10 -39.79
C ALA A 389 32.79 15.90 -39.53
N ALA A 390 32.17 16.86 -38.85
CA ALA A 390 30.73 16.82 -38.58
C ALA A 390 29.94 17.00 -39.88
N ILE A 391 28.95 16.13 -40.09
CA ILE A 391 28.11 16.09 -41.29
C ILE A 391 26.65 16.10 -40.96
N ASP A 392 25.81 16.61 -41.87
CA ASP A 392 24.36 16.58 -41.74
C ASP A 392 23.79 15.24 -42.20
N ARG A 393 22.93 14.63 -41.35
CA ARG A 393 22.22 13.39 -41.66
C ARG A 393 20.78 13.46 -41.12
N ASN A 394 19.89 12.79 -41.84
CA ASN A 394 18.55 12.55 -41.35
C ASN A 394 18.54 11.29 -40.48
N PHE A 395 18.00 11.37 -39.31
CA PHE A 395 17.95 10.24 -38.39
C PHE A 395 16.62 10.14 -37.64
N GLN A 396 16.36 9.00 -37.07
CA GLN A 396 15.30 8.70 -36.11
C GLN A 396 15.96 8.08 -34.88
N TYR A 397 15.31 8.22 -33.74
CA TYR A 397 15.74 7.52 -32.53
C TYR A 397 14.60 6.72 -31.91
N GLN A 398 15.01 5.73 -31.15
CA GLN A 398 14.15 5.00 -30.21
C GLN A 398 14.86 4.98 -28.85
N ALA A 399 14.18 5.50 -27.83
CA ALA A 399 14.62 5.44 -26.45
C ALA A 399 13.75 4.45 -25.69
N VAL A 400 14.38 3.46 -25.05
CA VAL A 400 13.70 2.41 -24.28
C VAL A 400 14.17 2.49 -22.83
N GLY A 401 13.23 2.66 -21.91
CA GLY A 401 13.51 2.80 -20.49
C GLY A 401 12.25 2.60 -19.66
N TYR A 402 12.21 3.16 -18.47
CA TYR A 402 11.12 3.00 -17.53
C TYR A 402 10.65 4.34 -16.99
N GLY A 403 9.36 4.38 -16.66
CA GLY A 403 8.70 5.54 -16.04
C GLY A 403 8.48 6.70 -17.00
N THR A 404 7.47 7.49 -16.70
CA THR A 404 7.15 8.74 -17.38
C THR A 404 6.97 9.79 -16.30
N GLU A 405 7.91 10.75 -16.24
CA GLU A 405 7.80 11.86 -15.29
C GLU A 405 6.58 12.70 -15.63
N GLN A 406 5.77 12.97 -14.63
CA GLN A 406 4.54 13.76 -14.75
C GLN A 406 4.86 15.24 -14.47
N PRO A 407 4.16 16.17 -15.11
CA PRO A 407 4.34 17.60 -14.90
C PRO A 407 4.00 18.08 -13.49
#